data_21449dae38dfd5d596d7012f68fdec60
#
_entry.id   21449dae38dfd5d596d7012f68fdec60
#
_cell.length_a   1.000
_cell.length_b   1.000
_cell.length_c   1.000
_cell.angle_alpha   90.00
_cell.angle_beta   90.00
_cell.angle_gamma   90.00
#
_symmetry.space_group_name_H-M   'P 1'
#
loop_
_entity.id
_entity.type
_entity.pdbx_description
1 polymer ?
#
loop_
_entity_poly.entity_id
_entity_poly.type
_entity_poly.pdbx_seq_one_letter_code
_entity_poly.pdbx_strand_id
1 'polypeptide(L)'
;AQVADILGVSKETLRKWDEKGTLRPQRHPNNNYRVYHRDQLKQFEQVQMLFESRWADESTAKPKKTFKLIELFAGAGGLAIGMEQAGFKSLLLNEIDKHACASLRKNRPQWNVAEGDIAKIDFKPYRGQVDILTGGFPCQAFSYAGNKLGFEDTRGTLFFEFARAVKETKPKVIVAENVRGLLEHDEGKTLRVITQVIDDLGYQLVEPRVL
;
A
#
# COMPACT_ATOMS: atom_id res chain seq x y z
N ALA A 1 -18.62 12.46 -7.84
CA ALA A 1 -17.34 12.24 -7.22
C ALA A 1 -17.28 10.83 -6.63
N GLN A 2 -17.91 10.55 -5.49
CA GLN A 2 -17.82 9.26 -4.76
C GLN A 2 -18.01 8.01 -5.63
N VAL A 3 -19.03 7.96 -6.48
CA VAL A 3 -19.25 6.78 -7.37
C VAL A 3 -18.16 6.63 -8.42
N ALA A 4 -17.59 7.73 -8.91
CA ALA A 4 -16.46 7.69 -9.84
C ALA A 4 -15.23 7.05 -9.15
N ASP A 5 -14.98 7.47 -7.92
CA ASP A 5 -13.86 6.98 -7.10
C ASP A 5 -14.04 5.47 -6.77
N ILE A 6 -15.25 5.07 -6.34
CA ILE A 6 -15.58 3.65 -6.05
C ILE A 6 -15.42 2.74 -7.28
N LEU A 7 -15.81 3.23 -8.47
CA LEU A 7 -15.74 2.45 -9.71
C LEU A 7 -14.40 2.59 -10.44
N GLY A 8 -13.46 3.39 -9.92
CA GLY A 8 -12.17 3.64 -10.56
C GLY A 8 -12.28 4.32 -11.92
N VAL A 9 -13.33 5.11 -12.15
CA VAL A 9 -13.59 5.75 -13.45
C VAL A 9 -13.64 7.29 -13.33
N SER A 10 -13.48 7.97 -14.46
CA SER A 10 -13.61 9.43 -14.52
C SER A 10 -15.07 9.88 -14.36
N LYS A 11 -15.28 11.10 -13.87
CA LYS A 11 -16.62 11.73 -13.85
C LYS A 11 -17.21 11.83 -15.25
N GLU A 12 -16.37 11.97 -16.26
CA GLU A 12 -16.77 12.02 -17.66
C GLU A 12 -17.29 10.65 -18.16
N THR A 13 -16.66 9.58 -17.73
CA THR A 13 -17.14 8.21 -17.98
C THR A 13 -18.53 8.00 -17.43
N LEU A 14 -18.81 8.46 -16.19
CA LEU A 14 -20.15 8.38 -15.61
C LEU A 14 -21.19 9.20 -16.37
N ARG A 15 -20.81 10.35 -16.97
CA ARG A 15 -21.70 11.13 -17.85
C ARG A 15 -22.03 10.38 -19.11
N LYS A 16 -21.03 9.79 -19.77
CA LYS A 16 -21.23 8.96 -20.98
C LYS A 16 -22.10 7.73 -20.68
N TRP A 17 -21.98 7.13 -19.49
CA TRP A 17 -22.83 6.02 -19.09
C TRP A 17 -24.27 6.44 -18.82
N ASP A 18 -24.49 7.64 -18.27
CA ASP A 18 -25.81 8.26 -18.13
C ASP A 18 -26.46 8.45 -19.51
N GLU A 19 -25.75 9.05 -20.47
CA GLU A 19 -26.21 9.29 -21.84
C GLU A 19 -26.52 7.98 -22.60
N LYS A 20 -25.68 6.97 -22.44
CA LYS A 20 -25.84 5.65 -23.07
C LYS A 20 -26.87 4.76 -22.33
N GLY A 21 -27.34 5.18 -21.16
CA GLY A 21 -28.28 4.39 -20.36
C GLY A 21 -27.64 3.24 -19.60
N THR A 22 -26.31 3.09 -19.61
CA THR A 22 -25.57 2.04 -18.91
C THR A 22 -25.72 2.17 -17.39
N LEU A 23 -25.65 3.42 -16.88
CA LEU A 23 -25.84 3.71 -15.46
C LEU A 23 -26.53 5.07 -15.32
N ARG A 24 -27.86 5.04 -15.12
CA ARG A 24 -28.68 6.24 -15.02
C ARG A 24 -28.79 6.72 -13.58
N PRO A 25 -28.31 7.95 -13.26
CA PRO A 25 -28.48 8.51 -11.94
C PRO A 25 -29.91 9.03 -11.73
N GLN A 26 -30.32 9.09 -10.49
CA GLN A 26 -31.39 9.96 -10.04
C GLN A 26 -30.86 11.38 -9.81
N ARG A 27 -31.74 12.37 -9.79
CA ARG A 27 -31.41 13.74 -9.43
C ARG A 27 -31.83 14.02 -8.00
N HIS A 28 -30.89 14.48 -7.20
CA HIS A 28 -31.20 14.89 -5.83
C HIS A 28 -32.15 16.10 -5.84
N PRO A 29 -33.27 16.06 -5.12
CA PRO A 29 -34.34 17.08 -5.24
C PRO A 29 -33.89 18.50 -4.89
N ASN A 30 -32.95 18.64 -3.95
CA ASN A 30 -32.56 19.96 -3.44
C ASN A 30 -31.40 20.60 -4.20
N ASN A 31 -30.48 19.85 -4.80
CA ASN A 31 -29.26 20.39 -5.39
C ASN A 31 -28.97 19.87 -6.80
N ASN A 32 -29.88 19.08 -7.36
CA ASN A 32 -29.80 18.50 -8.70
C ASN A 32 -28.53 17.66 -8.97
N TYR A 33 -27.84 17.21 -7.92
CA TYR A 33 -26.67 16.33 -8.08
C TYR A 33 -27.08 14.94 -8.52
N ARG A 34 -26.19 14.28 -9.28
CA ARG A 34 -26.37 12.88 -9.65
C ARG A 34 -26.21 11.99 -8.42
N VAL A 35 -27.22 11.21 -8.13
CA VAL A 35 -27.26 10.21 -7.07
C VAL A 35 -27.52 8.84 -7.70
N TYR A 36 -26.79 7.84 -7.28
CA TYR A 36 -26.93 6.47 -7.77
C TYR A 36 -27.44 5.59 -6.63
N HIS A 37 -28.46 4.79 -6.94
CA HIS A 37 -28.95 3.80 -5.97
C HIS A 37 -27.94 2.67 -5.83
N ARG A 38 -27.78 2.17 -4.60
CA ARG A 38 -26.82 1.12 -4.27
C ARG A 38 -26.98 -0.11 -5.17
N ASP A 39 -28.23 -0.52 -5.44
CA ASP A 39 -28.48 -1.71 -6.25
C ASP A 39 -28.05 -1.56 -7.71
N GLN A 40 -28.04 -0.35 -8.27
CA GLN A 40 -27.55 -0.09 -9.61
C GLN A 40 -26.04 -0.31 -9.71
N LEU A 41 -25.33 -0.19 -8.61
CA LEU A 41 -23.88 -0.34 -8.55
C LEU A 41 -23.43 -1.79 -8.38
N LYS A 42 -24.33 -2.68 -7.94
CA LYS A 42 -24.03 -4.12 -7.76
C LYS A 42 -23.61 -4.86 -9.04
N GLN A 43 -23.91 -4.31 -10.21
CA GLN A 43 -23.48 -4.89 -11.48
C GLN A 43 -21.97 -4.74 -11.75
N PHE A 44 -21.26 -3.91 -10.99
CA PHE A 44 -19.84 -3.70 -11.13
C PHE A 44 -19.06 -4.56 -10.15
N GLU A 45 -18.07 -5.31 -10.64
CA GLU A 45 -17.29 -6.26 -9.86
C GLU A 45 -16.64 -5.61 -8.63
N GLN A 46 -16.08 -4.39 -8.80
CA GLN A 46 -15.46 -3.62 -7.71
C GLN A 46 -16.45 -3.35 -6.56
N VAL A 47 -17.70 -3.16 -6.90
CA VAL A 47 -18.78 -2.89 -5.93
C VAL A 47 -19.30 -4.18 -5.31
N GLN A 48 -19.37 -5.28 -6.08
CA GLN A 48 -19.72 -6.60 -5.54
C GLN A 48 -18.72 -6.99 -4.45
N MET A 49 -17.42 -6.86 -4.70
CA MET A 49 -16.37 -7.14 -3.70
C MET A 49 -16.57 -6.33 -2.40
N LEU A 50 -17.00 -5.06 -2.50
CA LEU A 50 -17.27 -4.21 -1.34
C LEU A 50 -18.53 -4.64 -0.58
N PHE A 51 -19.58 -5.10 -1.28
CA PHE A 51 -20.86 -5.50 -0.66
C PHE A 51 -20.88 -6.91 -0.14
N GLU A 52 -20.09 -7.80 -0.72
CA GLU A 52 -19.91 -9.18 -0.29
C GLU A 52 -18.82 -9.32 0.79
N SER A 53 -18.02 -8.25 0.99
CA SER A 53 -17.02 -8.25 2.04
C SER A 53 -17.72 -8.33 3.41
N ARG A 54 -17.31 -9.29 4.23
CA ARG A 54 -17.71 -9.42 5.64
C ARG A 54 -16.93 -8.45 6.54
N TRP A 55 -16.43 -7.36 5.97
CA TRP A 55 -15.58 -6.40 6.65
C TRP A 55 -16.18 -5.86 7.94
N ALA A 56 -17.49 -5.57 7.95
CA ALA A 56 -18.19 -5.12 9.16
C ALA A 56 -18.21 -6.21 10.25
N ASP A 57 -18.38 -7.47 9.86
CA ASP A 57 -18.37 -8.60 10.78
C ASP A 57 -16.94 -8.90 11.26
N GLU A 58 -15.97 -8.82 10.35
CA GLU A 58 -14.55 -9.06 10.64
C GLU A 58 -13.95 -7.96 11.52
N SER A 59 -14.37 -6.70 11.36
CA SER A 59 -13.87 -5.57 12.18
C SER A 59 -14.27 -5.68 13.65
N THR A 60 -15.31 -6.47 13.97
CA THR A 60 -15.73 -6.75 15.35
C THR A 60 -15.06 -7.98 15.95
N ALA A 61 -14.42 -8.81 15.13
CA ALA A 61 -13.73 -10.01 15.57
C ALA A 61 -12.48 -9.65 16.38
N LYS A 62 -12.39 -10.17 17.62
CA LYS A 62 -11.16 -10.03 18.39
C LYS A 62 -10.04 -10.85 17.72
N PRO A 63 -8.90 -10.27 17.41
CA PRO A 63 -7.79 -11.02 16.81
C PRO A 63 -7.33 -12.13 17.77
N LYS A 64 -7.23 -13.35 17.26
CA LYS A 64 -6.72 -14.51 18.02
C LYS A 64 -5.23 -14.36 18.35
N LYS A 65 -4.51 -13.55 17.60
CA LYS A 65 -3.08 -13.27 17.74
C LYS A 65 -2.79 -11.85 17.29
N THR A 66 -1.96 -11.14 18.05
CA THR A 66 -1.44 -9.83 17.62
C THR A 66 -0.21 -10.04 16.75
N PHE A 67 -0.32 -9.67 15.49
CA PHE A 67 0.81 -9.68 14.57
C PHE A 67 1.64 -8.41 14.69
N LYS A 68 2.94 -8.54 14.48
CA LYS A 68 3.92 -7.46 14.64
C LYS A 68 4.33 -6.89 13.28
N LEU A 69 4.32 -5.56 13.18
CA LEU A 69 4.54 -4.78 11.96
C LEU A 69 5.82 -3.95 12.07
N ILE A 70 6.59 -3.91 11.00
CA ILE A 70 7.51 -2.80 10.69
C ILE A 70 6.99 -2.09 9.45
N GLU A 71 6.91 -0.76 9.51
CA GLU A 71 6.56 0.07 8.36
C GLU A 71 7.71 1.01 8.01
N LEU A 72 8.10 1.00 6.74
CA LEU A 72 9.15 1.84 6.17
C LEU A 72 8.54 2.90 5.26
N PHE A 73 9.12 4.08 5.23
CA PHE A 73 8.58 5.22 4.49
C PHE A 73 7.16 5.57 4.95
N ALA A 74 6.98 5.63 6.26
CA ALA A 74 5.67 5.66 6.90
C ALA A 74 4.85 6.93 6.61
N GLY A 75 5.49 8.00 6.12
CA GLY A 75 4.82 9.28 5.90
C GLY A 75 4.12 9.77 7.18
N ALA A 76 2.89 10.26 7.04
CA ALA A 76 2.06 10.67 8.18
C ALA A 76 1.34 9.49 8.88
N GLY A 77 1.58 8.23 8.45
CA GLY A 77 1.10 7.02 9.12
C GLY A 77 -0.26 6.51 8.61
N GLY A 78 -0.61 6.78 7.37
CA GLY A 78 -1.88 6.31 6.81
C GLY A 78 -2.01 4.79 6.83
N LEU A 79 -0.99 4.09 6.34
CA LEU A 79 -0.95 2.63 6.33
C LEU A 79 -0.83 2.08 7.76
N ALA A 80 0.05 2.65 8.60
CA ALA A 80 0.20 2.25 9.99
C ALA A 80 -1.09 2.33 10.80
N ILE A 81 -1.90 3.38 10.59
CA ILE A 81 -3.21 3.54 11.24
C ILE A 81 -4.17 2.44 10.78
N GLY A 82 -4.23 2.16 9.48
CA GLY A 82 -5.06 1.09 8.94
C GLY A 82 -4.66 -0.28 9.48
N MET A 83 -3.36 -0.55 9.58
CA MET A 83 -2.84 -1.79 10.15
C MET A 83 -3.13 -1.89 11.65
N GLU A 84 -2.99 -0.79 12.41
CA GLU A 84 -3.35 -0.75 13.84
C GLU A 84 -4.84 -1.06 14.05
N GLN A 85 -5.72 -0.47 13.21
CA GLN A 85 -7.17 -0.76 13.23
C GLN A 85 -7.49 -2.22 12.89
N ALA A 86 -6.68 -2.85 12.03
CA ALA A 86 -6.76 -4.28 11.73
C ALA A 86 -6.14 -5.18 12.82
N GLY A 87 -5.68 -4.62 13.94
CA GLY A 87 -5.16 -5.36 15.09
C GLY A 87 -3.67 -5.67 15.05
N PHE A 88 -2.90 -5.06 14.14
CA PHE A 88 -1.44 -5.18 14.11
C PHE A 88 -0.79 -4.28 15.16
N LYS A 89 0.35 -4.68 15.68
CA LYS A 89 1.18 -3.89 16.59
C LYS A 89 2.45 -3.44 15.88
N SER A 90 2.64 -2.14 15.76
CA SER A 90 3.88 -1.57 15.19
C SER A 90 5.05 -1.76 16.16
N LEU A 91 6.14 -2.35 15.65
CA LEU A 91 7.44 -2.44 16.32
C LEU A 91 8.32 -1.25 16.00
N LEU A 92 8.26 -0.78 14.76
CA LEU A 92 9.05 0.31 14.23
C LEU A 92 8.33 0.96 13.06
N LEU A 93 8.33 2.28 13.01
CA LEU A 93 7.98 3.07 11.83
C LEU A 93 9.20 3.91 11.45
N ASN A 94 9.67 3.83 10.22
CA ASN A 94 10.76 4.67 9.74
C ASN A 94 10.24 5.73 8.77
N GLU A 95 10.70 6.95 8.97
CA GLU A 95 10.40 8.07 8.10
C GLU A 95 11.57 9.09 8.17
N ILE A 96 11.88 9.72 7.05
CA ILE A 96 12.96 10.71 6.96
C ILE A 96 12.45 12.14 7.17
N ASP A 97 11.19 12.41 6.82
CA ASP A 97 10.61 13.74 6.97
C ASP A 97 10.24 14.02 8.43
N LYS A 98 10.87 15.05 8.99
CA LYS A 98 10.68 15.45 10.39
C LYS A 98 9.25 15.88 10.74
N HIS A 99 8.49 16.45 9.78
CA HIS A 99 7.12 16.88 10.02
C HIS A 99 6.16 15.69 10.01
N ALA A 100 6.40 14.72 9.13
CA ALA A 100 5.71 13.45 9.14
C ALA A 100 5.99 12.68 10.46
N CYS A 101 7.26 12.60 10.88
CA CYS A 101 7.63 12.00 12.17
C CYS A 101 6.97 12.70 13.36
N ALA A 102 6.90 14.03 13.35
CA ALA A 102 6.19 14.79 14.40
C ALA A 102 4.71 14.46 14.43
N SER A 103 4.09 14.28 13.25
CA SER A 103 2.67 13.87 13.12
C SER A 103 2.44 12.46 13.66
N LEU A 104 3.32 11.51 13.33
CA LEU A 104 3.27 10.13 13.85
C LEU A 104 3.32 10.13 15.38
N ARG A 105 4.30 10.81 15.98
CA ARG A 105 4.48 10.88 17.45
C ARG A 105 3.32 11.59 18.13
N LYS A 106 2.78 12.64 17.52
CA LYS A 106 1.63 13.37 18.08
C LYS A 106 0.36 12.52 18.06
N ASN A 107 0.11 11.83 16.96
CA ASN A 107 -1.11 11.02 16.79
C ASN A 107 -1.07 9.72 17.59
N ARG A 108 0.13 9.14 17.76
CA ARG A 108 0.36 7.85 18.44
C ARG A 108 1.66 7.91 19.26
N PRO A 109 1.65 8.52 20.44
CA PRO A 109 2.85 8.66 21.28
C PRO A 109 3.51 7.33 21.64
N GLN A 110 2.76 6.22 21.58
CA GLN A 110 3.24 4.88 21.87
C GLN A 110 4.01 4.23 20.70
N TRP A 111 3.98 4.79 19.52
CA TRP A 111 4.71 4.25 18.37
C TRP A 111 6.20 4.53 18.48
N ASN A 112 7.01 3.53 18.15
CA ASN A 112 8.45 3.69 18.01
C ASN A 112 8.76 4.26 16.61
N VAL A 113 9.01 5.56 16.54
CA VAL A 113 9.29 6.28 15.29
C VAL A 113 10.78 6.53 15.15
N ALA A 114 11.42 5.81 14.25
CA ALA A 114 12.81 6.04 13.84
C ALA A 114 12.85 7.12 12.74
N GLU A 115 13.13 8.35 13.15
CA GLU A 115 13.32 9.48 12.25
C GLU A 115 14.70 9.42 11.63
N GLY A 116 14.75 9.45 10.29
CA GLY A 116 16.00 9.55 9.54
C GLY A 116 16.11 8.57 8.39
N ASP A 117 17.30 8.56 7.82
CA ASP A 117 17.65 7.75 6.65
C ASP A 117 17.60 6.27 6.97
N ILE A 118 16.80 5.53 6.20
CA ILE A 118 16.64 4.08 6.31
C ILE A 118 17.97 3.33 6.19
N ALA A 119 18.92 3.84 5.41
CA ALA A 119 20.23 3.21 5.24
C ALA A 119 21.03 3.11 6.57
N LYS A 120 20.70 3.95 7.56
CA LYS A 120 21.36 3.99 8.88
C LYS A 120 20.68 3.09 9.92
N ILE A 121 19.56 2.45 9.56
CA ILE A 121 18.83 1.60 10.51
C ILE A 121 19.39 0.18 10.46
N ASP A 122 19.73 -0.36 11.64
CA ASP A 122 20.01 -1.78 11.81
C ASP A 122 18.72 -2.55 12.07
N PHE A 123 18.34 -3.41 11.13
CA PHE A 123 17.13 -4.23 11.23
C PHE A 123 17.40 -5.62 11.85
N LYS A 124 18.65 -6.02 12.04
CA LYS A 124 19.01 -7.34 12.57
C LYS A 124 18.40 -7.64 13.95
N PRO A 125 18.26 -6.65 14.89
CA PRO A 125 17.60 -6.90 16.18
C PRO A 125 16.13 -7.33 16.06
N TYR A 126 15.48 -7.03 14.93
CA TYR A 126 14.08 -7.37 14.70
C TYR A 126 13.89 -8.75 14.04
N ARG A 127 15.00 -9.45 13.70
CA ARG A 127 14.94 -10.76 13.05
C ARG A 127 14.10 -11.76 13.83
N GLY A 128 13.14 -12.39 13.13
CA GLY A 128 12.23 -13.37 13.71
C GLY A 128 11.13 -12.76 14.62
N GLN A 129 11.11 -11.45 14.80
CA GLN A 129 10.09 -10.75 15.60
C GLN A 129 9.00 -10.12 14.72
N VAL A 130 9.24 -9.96 13.42
CA VAL A 130 8.37 -9.27 12.46
C VAL A 130 7.48 -10.27 11.75
N ASP A 131 6.17 -10.13 11.88
CA ASP A 131 5.22 -10.92 11.11
C ASP A 131 5.00 -10.31 9.72
N ILE A 132 4.91 -8.98 9.64
CA ILE A 132 4.69 -8.25 8.39
C ILE A 132 5.63 -7.04 8.28
N LEU A 133 6.19 -6.82 7.10
CA LEU A 133 6.96 -5.62 6.77
C LEU A 133 6.24 -4.90 5.63
N THR A 134 5.94 -3.62 5.86
CA THR A 134 5.24 -2.78 4.87
C THR A 134 6.10 -1.60 4.46
N GLY A 135 5.84 -1.04 3.29
CA GLY A 135 6.45 0.22 2.88
C GLY A 135 6.02 0.69 1.50
N GLY A 136 5.81 2.00 1.40
CA GLY A 136 5.57 2.74 0.17
C GLY A 136 6.84 3.45 -0.28
N PHE A 137 7.80 2.72 -0.84
CA PHE A 137 9.04 3.33 -1.33
C PHE A 137 8.78 4.16 -2.59
N PRO A 138 9.48 5.31 -2.78
CA PRO A 138 9.31 6.14 -3.96
C PRO A 138 9.72 5.40 -5.24
N CYS A 139 8.94 5.61 -6.31
CA CYS A 139 9.25 5.09 -7.63
C CYS A 139 10.45 5.86 -8.20
N GLN A 140 11.64 5.31 -8.06
CA GLN A 140 12.86 5.84 -8.65
C GLN A 140 13.30 4.94 -9.79
N ALA A 141 13.77 5.53 -10.90
CA ALA A 141 14.38 4.77 -11.97
C ALA A 141 15.60 4.01 -11.40
N PHE A 142 15.59 2.70 -11.58
CA PHE A 142 16.81 1.94 -11.39
C PHE A 142 17.74 2.30 -12.54
N SER A 143 18.77 3.09 -12.28
CA SER A 143 19.82 3.32 -13.27
C SER A 143 20.53 1.98 -13.49
N TYR A 144 20.19 1.33 -14.60
CA TYR A 144 20.87 0.13 -15.08
C TYR A 144 22.30 0.53 -15.51
N ALA A 145 23.21 0.65 -14.60
CA ALA A 145 24.62 0.71 -14.89
C ALA A 145 25.17 -0.72 -14.91
N GLY A 146 25.04 -1.40 -16.07
CA GLY A 146 25.82 -2.58 -16.36
C GLY A 146 25.17 -3.93 -16.10
N ASN A 147 25.51 -4.87 -16.95
CA ASN A 147 25.10 -6.26 -16.99
C ASN A 147 25.29 -7.01 -15.65
N LYS A 148 24.25 -7.71 -15.23
CA LYS A 148 24.29 -8.78 -14.20
C LYS A 148 24.79 -8.35 -12.82
N LEU A 149 24.22 -7.29 -12.23
CA LEU A 149 24.51 -6.93 -10.87
C LEU A 149 23.50 -7.61 -9.94
N GLY A 150 24.00 -8.51 -9.08
CA GLY A 150 23.22 -9.12 -8.01
C GLY A 150 22.83 -8.08 -6.95
N PHE A 151 22.04 -8.51 -5.96
CA PHE A 151 21.55 -7.71 -4.83
C PHE A 151 22.60 -6.78 -4.18
N GLU A 152 23.89 -7.10 -4.28
CA GLU A 152 24.97 -6.35 -3.61
C GLU A 152 25.47 -5.13 -4.37
N ASP A 153 25.29 -5.06 -5.69
CA ASP A 153 25.83 -3.97 -6.52
C ASP A 153 24.85 -2.83 -6.80
N THR A 154 23.60 -2.98 -6.42
CA THR A 154 22.53 -1.99 -6.63
C THR A 154 22.24 -1.17 -5.37
N ARG A 155 23.15 -1.17 -4.40
CA ARG A 155 23.06 -0.37 -3.16
C ARG A 155 22.89 1.11 -3.49
N GLY A 156 21.83 1.71 -2.96
CA GLY A 156 21.62 3.16 -3.03
C GLY A 156 20.23 3.60 -3.51
N THR A 157 19.38 2.69 -3.98
CA THR A 157 17.98 3.05 -4.19
C THR A 157 17.13 2.63 -2.99
N LEU A 158 16.09 3.39 -2.69
CA LEU A 158 15.23 3.17 -1.53
C LEU A 158 14.52 1.81 -1.56
N PHE A 159 14.26 1.25 -2.75
CA PHE A 159 13.78 -0.11 -2.89
C PHE A 159 14.77 -1.16 -2.35
N PHE A 160 16.08 -0.99 -2.61
CA PHE A 160 17.07 -1.95 -2.10
C PHE A 160 17.27 -1.85 -0.59
N GLU A 161 17.04 -0.68 -0.01
CA GLU A 161 16.98 -0.54 1.45
C GLU A 161 15.75 -1.26 2.03
N PHE A 162 14.61 -1.18 1.35
CA PHE A 162 13.45 -1.99 1.69
C PHE A 162 13.76 -3.49 1.62
N ALA A 163 14.37 -3.94 0.53
CA ALA A 163 14.79 -5.34 0.34
C ALA A 163 15.85 -5.77 1.37
N ARG A 164 16.77 -4.88 1.80
CA ARG A 164 17.70 -5.11 2.90
C ARG A 164 16.96 -5.36 4.22
N ALA A 165 15.98 -4.53 4.53
CA ALA A 165 15.15 -4.70 5.72
C ALA A 165 14.42 -6.06 5.70
N VAL A 166 13.87 -6.47 4.55
CA VAL A 166 13.28 -7.81 4.36
C VAL A 166 14.30 -8.92 4.63
N LYS A 167 15.50 -8.83 4.05
CA LYS A 167 16.59 -9.81 4.22
C LYS A 167 17.02 -9.93 5.70
N GLU A 168 17.10 -8.81 6.40
CA GLU A 168 17.55 -8.76 7.79
C GLU A 168 16.47 -9.24 8.76
N THR A 169 15.22 -8.81 8.59
CA THR A 169 14.12 -9.12 9.53
C THR A 169 13.49 -10.48 9.26
N LYS A 170 13.48 -10.96 8.01
CA LYS A 170 12.77 -12.16 7.54
C LYS A 170 11.30 -12.20 7.99
N PRO A 171 10.48 -11.23 7.57
CA PRO A 171 9.07 -11.20 7.90
C PRO A 171 8.34 -12.39 7.24
N LYS A 172 7.15 -12.74 7.72
CA LYS A 172 6.32 -13.78 7.08
C LYS A 172 5.61 -13.27 5.83
N VAL A 173 5.27 -11.98 5.84
CA VAL A 173 4.54 -11.30 4.76
C VAL A 173 5.21 -9.96 4.48
N ILE A 174 5.23 -9.59 3.21
CA ILE A 174 5.68 -8.28 2.72
C ILE A 174 4.49 -7.61 2.04
N VAL A 175 4.26 -6.33 2.35
CA VAL A 175 3.30 -5.50 1.63
C VAL A 175 4.03 -4.28 1.10
N ALA A 176 4.21 -4.22 -0.21
CA ALA A 176 4.81 -3.09 -0.91
C ALA A 176 3.70 -2.28 -1.60
N GLU A 177 3.67 -0.98 -1.35
CA GLU A 177 2.76 -0.04 -2.00
C GLU A 177 3.55 0.85 -2.96
N ASN A 178 2.94 1.19 -4.09
CA ASN A 178 3.52 2.15 -5.01
C ASN A 178 2.45 2.78 -5.91
N VAL A 179 2.82 3.83 -6.62
CA VAL A 179 1.91 4.48 -7.58
C VAL A 179 1.61 3.58 -8.78
N ARG A 180 0.41 3.69 -9.35
CA ARG A 180 -0.01 2.92 -10.54
C ARG A 180 1.01 2.95 -11.68
N GLY A 181 1.71 4.09 -11.85
CA GLY A 181 2.74 4.26 -12.87
C GLY A 181 3.90 3.26 -12.79
N LEU A 182 4.08 2.55 -11.66
CA LEU A 182 5.09 1.50 -11.53
C LEU A 182 4.87 0.35 -12.54
N LEU A 183 3.62 0.06 -12.89
CA LEU A 183 3.31 -1.03 -13.83
C LEU A 183 3.91 -0.80 -15.23
N GLU A 184 3.98 0.46 -15.65
CA GLU A 184 4.47 0.86 -16.98
C GLU A 184 5.86 1.49 -16.93
N HIS A 185 6.40 1.73 -15.74
CA HIS A 185 7.68 2.41 -15.54
C HIS A 185 8.82 1.64 -16.22
N ASP A 186 9.60 2.36 -17.07
CA ASP A 186 10.67 1.79 -17.88
C ASP A 186 10.21 0.52 -18.65
N GLU A 187 9.10 0.62 -19.35
CA GLU A 187 8.50 -0.51 -20.10
C GLU A 187 8.26 -1.76 -19.23
N GLY A 188 7.91 -1.56 -17.96
CA GLY A 188 7.69 -2.61 -16.96
C GLY A 188 8.97 -3.26 -16.43
N LYS A 189 10.16 -2.77 -16.81
CA LYS A 189 11.44 -3.33 -16.33
C LYS A 189 11.60 -3.15 -14.81
N THR A 190 11.19 -2.01 -14.29
CA THR A 190 11.24 -1.71 -12.86
C THR A 190 10.48 -2.75 -12.03
N LEU A 191 9.24 -3.07 -12.42
CA LEU A 191 8.46 -4.08 -11.72
C LEU A 191 9.09 -5.47 -11.84
N ARG A 192 9.65 -5.82 -13.01
CA ARG A 192 10.37 -7.09 -13.17
C ARG A 192 11.57 -7.22 -12.24
N VAL A 193 12.36 -6.14 -12.06
CA VAL A 193 13.48 -6.13 -11.11
C VAL A 193 12.99 -6.30 -9.67
N ILE A 194 11.94 -5.59 -9.28
CA ILE A 194 11.33 -5.73 -7.95
C ILE A 194 10.89 -7.18 -7.73
N THR A 195 10.18 -7.76 -8.69
CA THR A 195 9.71 -9.17 -8.62
C THR A 195 10.88 -10.13 -8.44
N GLN A 196 11.93 -9.98 -9.26
CA GLN A 196 13.11 -10.83 -9.17
C GLN A 196 13.81 -10.75 -7.83
N VAL A 197 14.00 -9.53 -7.29
CA VAL A 197 14.63 -9.34 -5.98
C VAL A 197 13.80 -9.97 -4.85
N ILE A 198 12.47 -9.86 -4.90
CA ILE A 198 11.58 -10.46 -3.91
C ILE A 198 11.61 -11.99 -4.00
N ASP A 199 11.67 -12.55 -5.21
CA ASP A 199 11.83 -13.99 -5.46
C ASP A 199 13.18 -14.50 -4.94
N ASP A 200 14.27 -13.80 -5.23
CA ASP A 200 15.63 -14.10 -4.73
C ASP A 200 15.71 -14.09 -3.19
N LEU A 201 14.86 -13.30 -2.53
CA LEU A 201 14.72 -13.28 -1.07
C LEU A 201 13.89 -14.45 -0.53
N GLY A 202 13.32 -15.28 -1.40
CA GLY A 202 12.53 -16.47 -1.07
C GLY A 202 11.06 -16.20 -0.82
N TYR A 203 10.50 -15.08 -1.35
CA TYR A 203 9.08 -14.76 -1.25
C TYR A 203 8.39 -14.92 -2.60
N GLN A 204 7.19 -15.46 -2.56
CA GLN A 204 6.32 -15.51 -3.73
C GLN A 204 5.52 -14.20 -3.84
N LEU A 205 5.65 -13.51 -4.97
CA LEU A 205 4.86 -12.31 -5.25
C LEU A 205 3.45 -12.72 -5.72
N VAL A 206 2.45 -12.14 -5.10
CA VAL A 206 1.05 -12.18 -5.59
C VAL A 206 0.92 -11.12 -6.68
N GLU A 207 0.11 -11.38 -7.70
CA GLU A 207 -0.12 -10.44 -8.80
C GLU A 207 -0.49 -9.04 -8.26
N PRO A 208 0.22 -7.98 -8.69
CA PRO A 208 -0.04 -6.62 -8.24
C PRO A 208 -1.46 -6.17 -8.61
N ARG A 209 -2.14 -5.52 -7.69
CA ARG A 209 -3.48 -4.97 -7.90
C ARG A 209 -3.47 -3.46 -7.79
N VAL A 210 -4.24 -2.82 -8.66
CA VAL A 210 -4.54 -1.38 -8.56
C VAL A 210 -5.78 -1.23 -7.70
N LEU A 211 -5.65 -0.46 -6.61
CA LEU A 211 -6.72 -0.18 -5.65
C LEU A 211 -7.50 1.09 -6.05
#